data_f434d8b964526857c32f485ffa393dd6
#
_entry.id   f434d8b964526857c32f485ffa393dd6
#
_cell.length_a   1.000
_cell.length_b   1.000
_cell.length_c   1.000
_cell.angle_alpha   90.00
_cell.angle_beta   90.00
_cell.angle_gamma   90.00
#
_symmetry.space_group_name_H-M   'P 1'
#
loop_
_entity.id
_entity.type
_entity.pdbx_description
1 polymer ?
#
loop_
_entity_poly.entity_id
_entity_poly.type
_entity_poly.pdbx_seq_one_letter_code
_entity_poly.pdbx_strand_id
1 'polypeptide(L)'
;MNRAGERILGCVRNSDTVARLGGDEFVVLIDDDTLREHADQIAQRIAESFDKPFTIEGQELFIRPSVGLAVAGPGEPAVTAEDLVKRADTAMYAAKKTRTPGVQRYTHELHLDTSADNGLIQRLHSAPSPEDAASKQLLGELREAIDSVELTLAYQPKFNLITGRMVGVEALIRWPHHRRGLLSPDEFLPLVRHHGLMRPVTDLVINTALDAALGWHQAAVHLPVAVNMSAPLLADPHLPARIRRSLADRDLPASALTVEITEDLVLGNMEGTRDVLNQLRRSGIRIAIDDFGTGYSTLSYLCELPVDEVKLDRRLVVQILDDARVATVVRAVITLAHELGLIVVAEGVEDAEIATCLIEFGCDVVQGFYFSVPLSAEEVLLLAAEHERQVPGMGSDPIGGNAVTLGTHRARSGRDL
;
A
#
# COMPACT_ATOMS: atom_id res chain seq x y z
N MET A 1 -3.07 15.64 -18.85
CA MET A 1 -3.70 16.59 -17.89
C MET A 1 -4.54 17.65 -18.60
N ASN A 2 -4.05 18.37 -19.63
CA ASN A 2 -4.91 19.33 -20.37
C ASN A 2 -6.18 18.67 -20.96
N ARG A 3 -6.08 17.45 -21.47
CA ARG A 3 -7.23 16.74 -22.05
C ARG A 3 -8.33 16.39 -21.02
N ALA A 4 -7.98 16.18 -19.74
CA ALA A 4 -8.99 15.99 -18.69
C ALA A 4 -9.78 17.30 -18.43
N GLY A 5 -9.07 18.43 -18.36
CA GLY A 5 -9.70 19.74 -18.25
C GLY A 5 -10.59 20.08 -19.44
N GLU A 6 -10.16 19.79 -20.68
CA GLU A 6 -10.96 19.96 -21.90
C GLU A 6 -12.24 19.10 -21.86
N ARG A 7 -12.14 17.88 -21.35
CA ARG A 7 -13.28 16.96 -21.20
C ARG A 7 -14.29 17.49 -20.19
N ILE A 8 -13.82 18.00 -19.03
CA ILE A 8 -14.66 18.63 -18.02
C ILE A 8 -15.33 19.89 -18.58
N LEU A 9 -14.57 20.75 -19.28
CA LEU A 9 -15.10 21.95 -19.94
C LEU A 9 -16.21 21.60 -20.93
N GLY A 10 -16.10 20.49 -21.65
CA GLY A 10 -17.16 20.00 -22.54
C GLY A 10 -18.43 19.53 -21.84
N CYS A 11 -18.38 19.35 -20.51
CA CYS A 11 -19.51 18.93 -19.69
C CYS A 11 -20.23 20.06 -18.98
N VAL A 12 -19.78 21.30 -19.10
CA VAL A 12 -20.32 22.47 -18.39
C VAL A 12 -20.73 23.56 -19.37
N ARG A 13 -21.46 24.56 -18.91
CA ARG A 13 -21.87 25.72 -19.71
C ARG A 13 -20.81 26.82 -19.67
N ASN A 14 -20.89 27.79 -20.58
CA ASN A 14 -20.00 28.95 -20.61
C ASN A 14 -20.12 29.85 -19.37
N SER A 15 -21.25 29.78 -18.65
CA SER A 15 -21.47 30.48 -17.38
C SER A 15 -20.78 29.80 -16.20
N ASP A 16 -20.49 28.52 -16.31
CA ASP A 16 -19.87 27.73 -15.24
C ASP A 16 -18.36 27.95 -15.25
N THR A 17 -17.75 27.89 -14.08
CA THR A 17 -16.31 28.08 -13.94
C THR A 17 -15.64 26.73 -13.67
N VAL A 18 -14.63 26.40 -14.48
CA VAL A 18 -13.75 25.24 -14.26
C VAL A 18 -12.38 25.75 -13.87
N ALA A 19 -11.91 25.38 -12.69
CA ALA A 19 -10.59 25.71 -12.20
C ALA A 19 -9.81 24.43 -11.87
N ARG A 20 -8.49 24.45 -12.13
CA ARG A 20 -7.55 23.41 -11.71
C ARG A 20 -6.82 23.90 -10.48
N LEU A 21 -6.95 23.20 -9.36
CA LEU A 21 -6.34 23.59 -8.09
C LEU A 21 -4.90 23.12 -7.96
N GLY A 22 -4.57 22.00 -8.56
CA GLY A 22 -3.21 21.43 -8.58
C GLY A 22 -3.24 19.93 -8.94
N GLY A 23 -2.13 19.38 -9.38
CA GLY A 23 -2.01 17.94 -9.68
C GLY A 23 -3.12 17.44 -10.62
N ASP A 24 -3.99 16.59 -10.12
CA ASP A 24 -5.16 15.98 -10.79
C ASP A 24 -6.51 16.53 -10.29
N GLU A 25 -6.49 17.59 -9.49
CA GLU A 25 -7.66 18.17 -8.85
C GLU A 25 -8.28 19.31 -9.65
N PHE A 26 -9.59 19.22 -9.91
CA PHE A 26 -10.39 20.21 -10.59
C PHE A 26 -11.58 20.61 -9.71
N VAL A 27 -11.96 21.90 -9.77
CA VAL A 27 -13.18 22.42 -9.18
C VAL A 27 -14.06 22.97 -10.30
N VAL A 28 -15.34 22.67 -10.21
CA VAL A 28 -16.38 23.21 -11.09
C VAL A 28 -17.35 23.99 -10.22
N LEU A 29 -17.47 25.28 -10.48
CA LEU A 29 -18.47 26.15 -9.86
C LEU A 29 -19.62 26.34 -10.85
N ILE A 30 -20.82 25.93 -10.42
CA ILE A 30 -22.07 26.07 -11.17
C ILE A 30 -22.84 27.17 -10.52
N ASP A 31 -23.01 28.28 -11.25
CA ASP A 31 -23.83 29.43 -10.83
C ASP A 31 -25.18 29.35 -11.54
N ASP A 32 -26.13 28.66 -10.94
CA ASP A 32 -27.47 28.48 -11.49
C ASP A 32 -28.51 28.58 -10.39
N ASP A 33 -29.42 29.57 -10.50
CA ASP A 33 -30.55 29.77 -9.60
C ASP A 33 -31.65 28.68 -9.74
N THR A 34 -31.51 27.78 -10.70
CA THR A 34 -32.52 26.77 -11.02
C THR A 34 -32.05 25.35 -10.66
N LEU A 35 -32.64 24.83 -9.56
CA LEU A 35 -32.80 23.43 -9.18
C LEU A 35 -31.53 22.57 -8.88
N ARG A 36 -31.53 22.03 -7.67
CA ARG A 36 -30.59 21.03 -7.14
C ARG A 36 -30.37 19.85 -8.08
N GLU A 37 -31.37 19.47 -8.87
CA GLU A 37 -31.30 18.35 -9.84
C GLU A 37 -30.34 18.64 -11.01
N HIS A 38 -30.13 19.91 -11.35
CA HIS A 38 -29.22 20.27 -12.43
C HIS A 38 -27.74 20.05 -12.07
N ALA A 39 -27.37 20.33 -10.84
CA ALA A 39 -26.01 20.09 -10.34
C ALA A 39 -25.68 18.60 -10.32
N ASP A 40 -26.63 17.75 -9.92
CA ASP A 40 -26.47 16.29 -9.97
C ASP A 40 -26.27 15.78 -11.41
N GLN A 41 -27.05 16.32 -12.38
CA GLN A 41 -26.92 15.96 -13.80
C GLN A 41 -25.57 16.37 -14.38
N ILE A 42 -25.05 17.54 -14.02
CA ILE A 42 -23.72 17.99 -14.47
C ILE A 42 -22.63 17.10 -13.87
N ALA A 43 -22.69 16.85 -12.57
CA ALA A 43 -21.73 15.99 -11.88
C ALA A 43 -21.72 14.56 -12.48
N GLN A 44 -22.90 14.01 -12.75
CA GLN A 44 -23.05 12.70 -13.38
C GLN A 44 -22.48 12.72 -14.81
N ARG A 45 -22.77 13.76 -15.61
CA ARG A 45 -22.23 13.91 -16.98
C ARG A 45 -20.72 14.03 -16.98
N ILE A 46 -20.13 14.72 -15.99
CA ILE A 46 -18.68 14.77 -15.82
C ILE A 46 -18.15 13.36 -15.57
N ALA A 47 -18.70 12.62 -14.60
CA ALA A 47 -18.27 11.25 -14.29
C ALA A 47 -18.35 10.34 -15.53
N GLU A 48 -19.49 10.31 -16.23
CA GLU A 48 -19.73 9.52 -17.45
C GLU A 48 -18.82 9.91 -18.62
N SER A 49 -18.39 11.17 -18.68
CA SER A 49 -17.46 11.60 -19.73
C SER A 49 -16.11 10.88 -19.66
N PHE A 50 -15.72 10.38 -18.49
CA PHE A 50 -14.49 9.64 -18.29
C PHE A 50 -14.60 8.14 -18.54
N ASP A 51 -15.78 7.63 -18.88
CA ASP A 51 -15.95 6.24 -19.35
C ASP A 51 -15.25 6.00 -20.70
N LYS A 52 -15.01 7.08 -21.46
CA LYS A 52 -14.24 7.01 -22.69
C LYS A 52 -12.75 7.13 -22.40
N PRO A 53 -11.91 6.27 -22.99
CA PRO A 53 -10.48 6.32 -22.78
C PRO A 53 -9.87 7.65 -23.27
N PHE A 54 -8.70 7.97 -22.73
CA PHE A 54 -7.81 9.01 -23.25
C PHE A 54 -6.77 8.34 -24.15
N THR A 55 -6.66 8.79 -25.40
CA THR A 55 -5.57 8.33 -26.27
C THR A 55 -4.34 9.22 -26.04
N ILE A 56 -3.27 8.67 -25.47
CA ILE A 56 -1.99 9.33 -25.25
C ILE A 56 -0.93 8.50 -25.97
N GLU A 57 -0.24 9.11 -26.96
CA GLU A 57 0.82 8.46 -27.75
C GLU A 57 0.38 7.12 -28.39
N GLY A 58 -0.90 7.04 -28.78
CA GLY A 58 -1.48 5.83 -29.40
C GLY A 58 -1.96 4.77 -28.39
N GLN A 59 -1.80 4.98 -27.10
CA GLN A 59 -2.31 4.10 -26.04
C GLN A 59 -3.62 4.64 -25.45
N GLU A 60 -4.56 3.76 -25.19
CA GLU A 60 -5.80 4.09 -24.51
C GLU A 60 -5.63 4.01 -22.99
N LEU A 61 -5.91 5.11 -22.30
CA LEU A 61 -5.85 5.21 -20.85
C LEU A 61 -7.25 5.47 -20.28
N PHE A 62 -7.73 4.58 -19.42
CA PHE A 62 -8.98 4.75 -18.68
C PHE A 62 -8.69 5.44 -17.35
N ILE A 63 -9.38 6.55 -17.10
CA ILE A 63 -9.28 7.31 -15.84
C ILE A 63 -10.68 7.38 -15.24
N ARG A 64 -10.82 7.03 -13.98
CA ARG A 64 -12.08 7.18 -13.24
C ARG A 64 -11.93 8.30 -12.20
N PRO A 65 -12.65 9.42 -12.35
CA PRO A 65 -12.61 10.50 -11.38
C PRO A 65 -13.48 10.17 -10.16
N SER A 66 -13.04 10.58 -8.98
CA SER A 66 -13.91 10.68 -7.80
C SER A 66 -14.56 12.08 -7.83
N VAL A 67 -15.88 12.14 -7.84
CA VAL A 67 -16.62 13.39 -7.94
C VAL A 67 -17.38 13.64 -6.66
N GLY A 68 -17.08 14.75 -5.98
CA GLY A 68 -17.82 15.24 -4.82
C GLY A 68 -18.70 16.43 -5.20
N LEU A 69 -19.97 16.41 -4.78
CA LEU A 69 -20.95 17.45 -5.06
C LEU A 69 -21.44 18.11 -3.77
N ALA A 70 -21.34 19.43 -3.70
CA ALA A 70 -21.98 20.24 -2.65
C ALA A 70 -22.91 21.29 -3.27
N VAL A 71 -24.06 21.48 -2.67
CA VAL A 71 -25.07 22.43 -3.14
C VAL A 71 -25.53 23.29 -1.97
N ALA A 72 -25.46 24.62 -2.11
CA ALA A 72 -26.11 25.56 -1.20
C ALA A 72 -27.52 25.86 -1.70
N GLY A 73 -28.50 25.81 -0.82
CA GLY A 73 -29.92 26.05 -1.17
C GLY A 73 -30.53 27.28 -0.47
N PRO A 74 -31.63 27.83 -1.03
CA PRO A 74 -32.37 28.88 -0.35
C PRO A 74 -32.89 28.36 0.99
N GLY A 75 -32.52 29.01 2.09
CA GLY A 75 -32.92 28.63 3.46
C GLY A 75 -31.79 28.00 4.31
N GLU A 76 -30.64 27.76 3.74
CA GLU A 76 -29.45 27.49 4.55
C GLU A 76 -28.85 28.80 5.09
N PRO A 77 -28.21 28.80 6.30
CA PRO A 77 -27.41 29.93 6.74
C PRO A 77 -26.39 30.27 5.65
N ALA A 78 -26.03 31.55 5.52
CA ALA A 78 -25.08 31.99 4.48
C ALA A 78 -23.85 31.07 4.44
N VAL A 79 -23.81 30.22 3.43
CA VAL A 79 -22.69 29.27 3.20
C VAL A 79 -21.64 30.06 2.44
N THR A 80 -20.41 30.10 2.97
CA THR A 80 -19.30 30.75 2.26
C THR A 80 -18.83 29.87 1.10
N ALA A 81 -18.15 30.47 0.12
CA ALA A 81 -17.52 29.70 -0.97
C ALA A 81 -16.54 28.64 -0.42
N GLU A 82 -15.85 28.99 0.67
CA GLU A 82 -14.95 28.10 1.38
C GLU A 82 -15.68 26.88 1.97
N ASP A 83 -16.84 27.10 2.61
CA ASP A 83 -17.65 26.00 3.14
C ASP A 83 -18.19 25.10 2.04
N LEU A 84 -18.56 25.65 0.87
CA LEU A 84 -19.00 24.85 -0.28
C LEU A 84 -17.89 23.95 -0.82
N VAL A 85 -16.69 24.49 -1.00
CA VAL A 85 -15.53 23.70 -1.44
C VAL A 85 -15.21 22.61 -0.43
N LYS A 86 -15.25 22.91 0.86
CA LYS A 86 -15.02 21.93 1.94
C LYS A 86 -16.04 20.79 1.93
N ARG A 87 -17.30 21.11 1.72
CA ARG A 87 -18.37 20.13 1.61
C ARG A 87 -18.18 19.23 0.38
N ALA A 88 -17.81 19.82 -0.76
CA ALA A 88 -17.53 19.08 -1.99
C ALA A 88 -16.31 18.14 -1.83
N ASP A 89 -15.26 18.63 -1.18
CA ASP A 89 -14.06 17.85 -0.88
C ASP A 89 -14.35 16.66 0.05
N THR A 90 -15.11 16.91 1.12
CA THR A 90 -15.57 15.83 2.03
C THR A 90 -16.34 14.75 1.29
N ALA A 91 -17.23 15.15 0.36
CA ALA A 91 -17.99 14.21 -0.46
C ALA A 91 -17.10 13.46 -1.46
N MET A 92 -16.15 14.14 -2.09
CA MET A 92 -15.17 13.53 -3.00
C MET A 92 -14.29 12.50 -2.28
N TYR A 93 -13.83 12.82 -1.08
CA TYR A 93 -13.05 11.91 -0.26
C TYR A 93 -13.84 10.65 0.14
N ALA A 94 -15.13 10.83 0.48
CA ALA A 94 -16.03 9.70 0.73
C ALA A 94 -16.20 8.83 -0.52
N ALA A 95 -16.36 9.42 -1.71
CA ALA A 95 -16.41 8.70 -2.98
C ALA A 95 -15.11 7.89 -3.22
N LYS A 96 -13.96 8.50 -2.93
CA LYS A 96 -12.65 7.86 -3.07
C LYS A 96 -12.47 6.70 -2.09
N LYS A 97 -12.93 6.86 -0.84
CA LYS A 97 -12.83 5.84 0.21
C LYS A 97 -13.77 4.66 -0.03
N THR A 98 -14.99 4.91 -0.47
CA THR A 98 -15.98 3.85 -0.74
C THR A 98 -15.76 3.17 -2.10
N ARG A 99 -14.85 3.68 -2.93
CA ARG A 99 -14.60 3.20 -4.31
C ARG A 99 -15.89 3.03 -5.14
N THR A 100 -16.95 3.73 -4.75
CA THR A 100 -18.21 3.69 -5.51
C THR A 100 -18.00 4.51 -6.78
N PRO A 101 -18.08 3.91 -7.98
CA PRO A 101 -18.00 4.68 -9.22
C PRO A 101 -19.16 5.67 -9.25
N GLY A 102 -18.88 6.96 -9.40
CA GLY A 102 -19.92 7.95 -9.56
C GLY A 102 -19.74 9.20 -8.70
N VAL A 103 -20.83 9.93 -8.57
CA VAL A 103 -20.94 11.20 -7.86
C VAL A 103 -21.38 10.95 -6.42
N GLN A 104 -20.59 11.43 -5.47
CA GLN A 104 -21.00 11.47 -4.07
C GLN A 104 -21.50 12.87 -3.71
N ARG A 105 -22.72 12.95 -3.18
CA ARG A 105 -23.28 14.21 -2.70
C ARG A 105 -22.95 14.41 -1.21
N TYR A 106 -22.60 15.64 -0.84
CA TYR A 106 -22.43 16.02 0.55
C TYR A 106 -23.75 15.91 1.31
N THR A 107 -23.72 15.25 2.47
CA THR A 107 -24.78 15.26 3.48
C THR A 107 -24.17 15.59 4.84
N HIS A 108 -24.96 16.17 5.77
CA HIS A 108 -24.47 16.48 7.11
C HIS A 108 -23.97 15.24 7.88
N GLU A 109 -24.47 14.06 7.55
CA GLU A 109 -24.05 12.79 8.17
C GLU A 109 -22.62 12.40 7.75
N LEU A 110 -22.21 12.72 6.52
CA LEU A 110 -20.83 12.53 6.03
C LEU A 110 -19.79 13.36 6.81
N HIS A 111 -20.23 14.45 7.44
CA HIS A 111 -19.31 15.32 8.20
C HIS A 111 -18.87 14.72 9.54
N LEU A 112 -19.61 13.79 10.10
CA LEU A 112 -19.30 13.15 11.39
C LEU A 112 -18.22 12.06 11.25
N ASP A 113 -18.06 11.46 10.06
CA ASP A 113 -17.08 10.38 9.81
C ASP A 113 -15.71 10.87 9.31
N THR A 114 -15.58 12.14 8.93
CA THR A 114 -14.38 12.66 8.22
C THR A 114 -13.63 13.77 8.94
N SER A 115 -13.71 13.85 10.26
CA SER A 115 -13.08 14.95 11.04
C SER A 115 -11.54 14.95 11.09
N ALA A 116 -10.85 14.24 10.20
CA ALA A 116 -9.40 14.08 10.27
C ALA A 116 -8.58 14.63 9.08
N ASP A 117 -9.16 15.14 7.98
CA ASP A 117 -8.30 15.62 6.87
C ASP A 117 -8.90 16.81 6.10
N ASN A 118 -8.44 18.02 6.41
CA ASN A 118 -8.87 19.29 5.83
C ASN A 118 -7.87 19.85 4.80
N GLY A 119 -7.59 19.13 3.71
CA GLY A 119 -6.49 19.49 2.80
C GLY A 119 -6.73 20.59 1.74
N LEU A 120 -7.96 20.76 1.22
CA LEU A 120 -8.20 21.53 -0.02
C LEU A 120 -8.37 23.04 0.17
N ILE A 121 -8.98 23.47 1.26
CA ILE A 121 -9.34 24.88 1.45
C ILE A 121 -8.16 25.78 1.78
N GLN A 122 -7.15 25.21 2.44
CA GLN A 122 -5.93 25.96 2.77
C GLN A 122 -5.15 26.42 1.54
N ARG A 123 -5.40 25.82 0.36
CA ARG A 123 -4.70 26.17 -0.89
C ARG A 123 -5.29 27.37 -1.63
N LEU A 124 -6.53 27.79 -1.33
CA LEU A 124 -7.21 28.82 -2.11
C LEU A 124 -7.01 30.27 -1.62
N HIS A 125 -6.62 30.50 -0.36
CA HIS A 125 -6.72 31.86 0.23
C HIS A 125 -5.58 32.33 1.12
N SER A 126 -4.43 31.66 1.17
CA SER A 126 -3.36 32.07 2.11
C SER A 126 -2.03 32.36 1.43
N ALA A 127 -1.37 33.43 1.86
CA ALA A 127 0.06 33.36 2.10
C ALA A 127 0.36 32.00 2.76
N PRO A 128 1.45 31.27 2.40
CA PRO A 128 1.66 29.89 2.79
C PRO A 128 1.37 29.73 4.27
N SER A 129 0.36 28.89 4.59
CA SER A 129 0.03 28.61 5.99
C SER A 129 1.26 27.98 6.67
N PRO A 130 1.40 28.07 7.99
CA PRO A 130 2.46 27.36 8.70
C PRO A 130 2.50 25.85 8.33
N GLU A 131 1.37 25.25 8.00
CA GLU A 131 1.26 23.84 7.57
C GLU A 131 1.73 23.63 6.13
N ASP A 132 1.42 24.56 5.19
CA ASP A 132 1.96 24.51 3.82
C ASP A 132 3.45 24.75 3.82
N ALA A 133 3.94 25.66 4.67
CA ALA A 133 5.36 25.89 4.88
C ALA A 133 6.02 24.64 5.49
N ALA A 134 5.41 24.00 6.46
CA ALA A 134 5.88 22.76 7.08
C ALA A 134 5.89 21.58 6.09
N SER A 135 4.85 21.45 5.25
CA SER A 135 4.78 20.42 4.22
C SER A 135 5.82 20.64 3.12
N LYS A 136 6.02 21.88 2.67
CA LYS A 136 7.08 22.23 1.72
C LYS A 136 8.48 22.01 2.30
N GLN A 137 8.65 22.34 3.57
CA GLN A 137 9.91 22.09 4.28
C GLN A 137 10.17 20.59 4.39
N LEU A 138 9.17 19.79 4.83
CA LEU A 138 9.29 18.33 4.94
C LEU A 138 9.59 17.70 3.58
N LEU A 139 9.01 18.20 2.49
CA LEU A 139 9.32 17.73 1.14
C LEU A 139 10.78 18.06 0.74
N GLY A 140 11.28 19.25 1.09
CA GLY A 140 12.68 19.63 0.87
C GLY A 140 13.62 18.69 1.63
N GLU A 141 13.36 18.49 2.92
CA GLU A 141 14.10 17.59 3.79
C GLU A 141 14.03 16.12 3.30
N LEU A 142 12.86 15.69 2.79
CA LEU A 142 12.69 14.35 2.21
C LEU A 142 13.55 14.14 0.94
N ARG A 143 13.62 15.13 0.05
CA ARG A 143 14.46 15.05 -1.14
C ARG A 143 15.94 14.94 -0.76
N GLU A 144 16.35 15.77 0.20
CA GLU A 144 17.72 15.73 0.73
C GLU A 144 18.01 14.37 1.37
N ALA A 145 17.09 13.83 2.17
CA ALA A 145 17.20 12.51 2.81
C ALA A 145 17.29 11.37 1.78
N ILE A 146 16.59 11.47 0.65
CA ILE A 146 16.69 10.49 -0.45
C ILE A 146 18.07 10.58 -1.11
N ASP A 147 18.55 11.82 -1.41
CA ASP A 147 19.82 12.04 -2.11
C ASP A 147 21.01 11.69 -1.21
N SER A 148 20.94 11.93 0.10
CA SER A 148 21.99 11.61 1.09
C SER A 148 21.89 10.19 1.68
N VAL A 149 20.91 9.39 1.22
CA VAL A 149 20.69 8.00 1.71
C VAL A 149 20.44 7.94 3.22
N GLU A 150 19.69 8.91 3.75
CA GLU A 150 19.32 8.94 5.18
C GLU A 150 18.13 8.03 5.52
N LEU A 151 17.32 7.64 4.51
CA LEU A 151 16.24 6.70 4.70
C LEU A 151 16.81 5.33 5.06
N THR A 152 16.26 4.71 6.09
CA THR A 152 16.70 3.40 6.60
C THR A 152 15.62 2.34 6.40
N LEU A 153 15.99 1.07 6.60
CA LEU A 153 15.07 -0.05 6.59
C LEU A 153 15.05 -0.73 7.97
N ALA A 154 13.85 -1.03 8.43
CA ALA A 154 13.62 -2.05 9.45
C ALA A 154 13.13 -3.32 8.75
N TYR A 155 13.45 -4.47 9.29
CA TYR A 155 13.15 -5.77 8.71
C TYR A 155 12.23 -6.54 9.63
N GLN A 156 11.03 -6.88 9.16
CA GLN A 156 10.10 -7.68 9.95
C GLN A 156 10.20 -9.16 9.57
N PRO A 157 10.57 -10.05 10.53
CA PRO A 157 10.72 -11.44 10.28
C PRO A 157 9.41 -12.15 9.91
N LYS A 158 9.50 -13.08 8.97
CA LYS A 158 8.44 -14.01 8.56
C LYS A 158 8.82 -15.42 9.04
N PHE A 159 7.87 -16.12 9.64
CA PHE A 159 8.10 -17.43 10.24
C PHE A 159 7.20 -18.49 9.59
N ASN A 160 7.74 -19.62 9.26
CA ASN A 160 6.94 -20.79 8.94
C ASN A 160 6.17 -21.22 10.18
N LEU A 161 4.86 -21.28 10.07
CA LEU A 161 3.96 -21.45 11.21
C LEU A 161 4.05 -22.85 11.84
N ILE A 162 4.42 -23.87 11.07
CA ILE A 162 4.54 -25.25 11.55
C ILE A 162 5.92 -25.51 12.18
N THR A 163 6.99 -25.04 11.53
CA THR A 163 8.36 -25.34 11.98
C THR A 163 8.93 -24.29 12.94
N GLY A 164 8.28 -23.13 13.04
CA GLY A 164 8.79 -21.96 13.78
C GLY A 164 10.05 -21.34 13.17
N ARG A 165 10.55 -21.82 12.04
CA ARG A 165 11.79 -21.30 11.41
C ARG A 165 11.52 -19.99 10.71
N MET A 166 12.47 -19.05 10.82
CA MET A 166 12.46 -17.83 10.04
C MET A 166 12.70 -18.17 8.56
N VAL A 167 11.80 -17.72 7.67
CA VAL A 167 11.80 -18.05 6.23
C VAL A 167 12.03 -16.84 5.34
N GLY A 168 12.11 -15.64 5.90
CA GLY A 168 12.36 -14.41 5.21
C GLY A 168 12.10 -13.19 6.09
N VAL A 169 12.25 -12.03 5.51
CA VAL A 169 11.95 -10.74 6.16
C VAL A 169 11.25 -9.80 5.19
N GLU A 170 10.45 -8.88 5.70
CA GLU A 170 9.91 -7.75 4.94
C GLU A 170 10.70 -6.48 5.26
N ALA A 171 11.14 -5.76 4.22
CA ALA A 171 11.85 -4.49 4.36
C ALA A 171 10.85 -3.34 4.46
N LEU A 172 10.83 -2.69 5.60
CA LEU A 172 9.92 -1.60 5.95
C LEU A 172 10.71 -0.30 6.04
N ILE A 173 10.45 0.62 5.12
CA ILE A 173 11.14 1.91 5.07
C ILE A 173 10.86 2.74 6.33
N ARG A 174 11.88 3.45 6.82
CA ARG A 174 11.83 4.37 7.96
C ARG A 174 12.60 5.63 7.62
N TRP A 175 12.14 6.75 8.13
CA TRP A 175 12.87 8.01 7.99
C TRP A 175 13.29 8.52 9.38
N PRO A 176 14.59 8.37 9.76
CA PRO A 176 15.11 8.95 11.00
C PRO A 176 15.29 10.46 10.82
N HIS A 177 14.21 11.21 11.04
CA HIS A 177 14.19 12.64 10.83
C HIS A 177 14.79 13.39 12.02
N HIS A 178 15.78 14.26 11.79
CA HIS A 178 16.56 14.94 12.81
C HIS A 178 15.76 15.77 13.83
N ARG A 179 14.53 16.23 13.49
CA ARG A 179 13.65 17.00 14.40
C ARG A 179 12.42 16.25 14.86
N ARG A 180 11.93 15.28 14.07
CA ARG A 180 10.65 14.60 14.31
C ARG A 180 10.82 13.18 14.84
N GLY A 181 12.08 12.73 15.00
CA GLY A 181 12.37 11.35 15.35
C GLY A 181 12.17 10.40 14.20
N LEU A 182 11.82 9.16 14.49
CA LEU A 182 11.63 8.12 13.47
C LEU A 182 10.22 8.22 12.87
N LEU A 183 10.14 8.72 11.62
CA LEU A 183 8.89 8.81 10.89
C LEU A 183 8.52 7.46 10.25
N SER A 184 7.25 7.10 10.40
CA SER A 184 6.67 5.92 9.76
C SER A 184 6.36 6.17 8.27
N PRO A 185 6.21 5.12 7.45
CA PRO A 185 5.84 5.25 6.05
C PRO A 185 4.60 6.10 5.81
N ASP A 186 3.58 5.98 6.65
CA ASP A 186 2.30 6.69 6.50
C ASP A 186 2.46 8.21 6.62
N GLU A 187 3.51 8.68 7.29
CA GLU A 187 3.78 10.11 7.50
C GLU A 187 4.45 10.78 6.30
N PHE A 188 5.21 10.05 5.47
CA PHE A 188 5.96 10.64 4.37
C PHE A 188 5.71 10.01 2.99
N LEU A 189 5.27 8.76 2.87
CA LEU A 189 4.95 8.15 1.58
C LEU A 189 3.86 8.88 0.78
N PRO A 190 2.84 9.52 1.40
CA PRO A 190 1.93 10.40 0.66
C PRO A 190 2.66 11.52 -0.09
N LEU A 191 3.68 12.14 0.52
CA LEU A 191 4.51 13.15 -0.14
C LEU A 191 5.35 12.55 -1.27
N VAL A 192 5.93 11.36 -1.06
CA VAL A 192 6.68 10.62 -2.09
C VAL A 192 5.80 10.38 -3.31
N ARG A 193 4.56 9.89 -3.11
CA ARG A 193 3.59 9.61 -4.18
C ARG A 193 3.18 10.89 -4.91
N HIS A 194 2.81 11.93 -4.16
CA HIS A 194 2.31 13.18 -4.71
C HIS A 194 3.37 13.92 -5.55
N HIS A 195 4.63 13.81 -5.17
CA HIS A 195 5.72 14.54 -5.83
C HIS A 195 6.56 13.70 -6.81
N GLY A 196 6.09 12.48 -7.16
CA GLY A 196 6.74 11.63 -8.15
C GLY A 196 8.08 11.05 -7.70
N LEU A 197 8.32 10.95 -6.38
CA LEU A 197 9.56 10.45 -5.80
C LEU A 197 9.56 8.94 -5.56
N MET A 198 8.52 8.22 -6.04
CA MET A 198 8.39 6.77 -5.81
C MET A 198 9.58 6.00 -6.40
N ARG A 199 10.05 6.38 -7.60
CA ARG A 199 11.17 5.69 -8.24
C ARG A 199 12.47 5.79 -7.45
N PRO A 200 13.00 7.00 -7.12
CA PRO A 200 14.22 7.10 -6.34
C PRO A 200 14.10 6.43 -4.96
N VAL A 201 12.95 6.53 -4.28
CA VAL A 201 12.73 5.85 -3.00
C VAL A 201 12.77 4.33 -3.16
N THR A 202 12.12 3.77 -4.17
CA THR A 202 12.12 2.31 -4.37
C THR A 202 13.50 1.81 -4.80
N ASP A 203 14.22 2.54 -5.66
CA ASP A 203 15.60 2.18 -6.02
C ASP A 203 16.52 2.19 -4.79
N LEU A 204 16.35 3.15 -3.87
CA LEU A 204 17.06 3.18 -2.58
C LEU A 204 16.67 1.96 -1.72
N VAL A 205 15.38 1.69 -1.56
CA VAL A 205 14.89 0.54 -0.76
C VAL A 205 15.44 -0.78 -1.29
N ILE A 206 15.38 -1.02 -2.60
CA ILE A 206 15.92 -2.24 -3.22
C ILE A 206 17.41 -2.38 -2.93
N ASN A 207 18.20 -1.32 -3.16
CA ASN A 207 19.65 -1.40 -2.96
C ASN A 207 20.00 -1.64 -1.49
N THR A 208 19.38 -0.90 -0.55
CA THR A 208 19.62 -1.09 0.89
C THR A 208 19.19 -2.49 1.37
N ALA A 209 18.05 -3.00 0.87
CA ALA A 209 17.57 -4.33 1.20
C ALA A 209 18.53 -5.42 0.68
N LEU A 210 19.05 -5.27 -0.54
CA LEU A 210 20.01 -6.20 -1.12
C LEU A 210 21.39 -6.11 -0.44
N ASP A 211 21.82 -4.94 0.04
CA ASP A 211 23.04 -4.80 0.84
C ASP A 211 22.92 -5.54 2.19
N ALA A 212 21.76 -5.47 2.84
CA ALA A 212 21.49 -6.24 4.04
C ALA A 212 21.47 -7.76 3.74
N ALA A 213 20.79 -8.18 2.67
CA ALA A 213 20.76 -9.58 2.24
C ALA A 213 22.15 -10.11 1.92
N LEU A 214 23.04 -9.31 1.33
CA LEU A 214 24.44 -9.66 1.09
C LEU A 214 25.16 -9.90 2.42
N GLY A 215 25.00 -9.01 3.41
CA GLY A 215 25.59 -9.19 4.74
C GLY A 215 25.12 -10.48 5.42
N TRP A 216 23.85 -10.81 5.32
CA TRP A 216 23.31 -12.07 5.84
C TRP A 216 23.86 -13.29 5.08
N HIS A 217 23.93 -13.22 3.76
CA HIS A 217 24.47 -14.29 2.92
C HIS A 217 25.94 -14.58 3.23
N GLN A 218 26.75 -13.54 3.45
CA GLN A 218 28.15 -13.66 3.89
C GLN A 218 28.29 -14.31 5.27
N ALA A 219 27.29 -14.15 6.13
CA ALA A 219 27.19 -14.81 7.43
C ALA A 219 26.54 -16.20 7.34
N ALA A 220 26.36 -16.77 6.13
CA ALA A 220 25.70 -18.03 5.85
C ALA A 220 24.20 -18.09 6.23
N VAL A 221 23.56 -16.94 6.40
CA VAL A 221 22.11 -16.81 6.63
C VAL A 221 21.45 -16.46 5.30
N HIS A 222 20.72 -17.42 4.73
CA HIS A 222 20.10 -17.28 3.40
C HIS A 222 18.61 -16.92 3.50
N LEU A 223 18.33 -15.69 3.89
CA LEU A 223 16.97 -15.18 4.03
C LEU A 223 16.59 -14.31 2.84
N PRO A 224 15.46 -14.56 2.16
CA PRO A 224 14.90 -13.62 1.20
C PRO A 224 14.41 -12.36 1.89
N VAL A 225 14.63 -11.22 1.24
CA VAL A 225 14.07 -9.95 1.64
C VAL A 225 12.91 -9.56 0.71
N ALA A 226 11.76 -9.28 1.28
CA ALA A 226 10.61 -8.80 0.55
C ALA A 226 10.61 -7.26 0.50
N VAL A 227 10.30 -6.71 -0.68
CA VAL A 227 10.29 -5.27 -0.93
C VAL A 227 9.00 -4.88 -1.60
N ASN A 228 8.31 -3.91 -1.02
CA ASN A 228 7.09 -3.33 -1.57
C ASN A 228 7.35 -2.54 -2.86
N MET A 229 6.56 -2.82 -3.91
CA MET A 229 6.70 -2.25 -5.23
C MET A 229 5.47 -1.42 -5.61
N SER A 230 5.69 -0.25 -6.19
CA SER A 230 4.59 0.62 -6.61
C SER A 230 4.21 0.43 -8.09
N ALA A 231 2.93 0.70 -8.44
CA ALA A 231 2.40 0.60 -9.82
C ALA A 231 3.25 1.32 -10.87
N PRO A 232 3.70 2.57 -10.66
CA PRO A 232 4.49 3.25 -11.68
C PRO A 232 5.81 2.56 -12.03
N LEU A 233 6.39 1.80 -11.08
CA LEU A 233 7.61 1.04 -11.33
C LEU A 233 7.34 -0.26 -12.09
N LEU A 234 6.24 -0.92 -11.83
CA LEU A 234 5.83 -2.11 -12.56
C LEU A 234 5.43 -1.82 -14.02
N ALA A 235 5.15 -0.56 -14.33
CA ALA A 235 4.95 -0.11 -15.72
C ALA A 235 6.28 0.12 -16.47
N ASP A 236 7.44 0.11 -15.78
CA ASP A 236 8.76 0.29 -16.41
C ASP A 236 9.30 -1.05 -16.95
N PRO A 237 9.37 -1.25 -18.28
CA PRO A 237 9.87 -2.49 -18.86
C PRO A 237 11.34 -2.78 -18.57
N HIS A 238 12.09 -1.77 -18.10
CA HIS A 238 13.50 -1.92 -17.73
C HIS A 238 13.71 -2.36 -16.28
N LEU A 239 12.66 -2.37 -15.46
CA LEU A 239 12.74 -2.79 -14.05
C LEU A 239 13.38 -4.17 -13.86
N PRO A 240 12.98 -5.23 -14.60
CA PRO A 240 13.57 -6.56 -14.42
C PRO A 240 15.08 -6.58 -14.70
N ALA A 241 15.54 -5.82 -15.69
CA ALA A 241 16.96 -5.73 -16.02
C ALA A 241 17.76 -5.00 -14.92
N ARG A 242 17.18 -3.93 -14.33
CA ARG A 242 17.80 -3.21 -13.21
C ARG A 242 17.93 -4.09 -11.98
N ILE A 243 16.86 -4.78 -11.58
CA ILE A 243 16.88 -5.66 -10.40
C ILE A 243 17.89 -6.80 -10.59
N ARG A 244 17.90 -7.45 -11.77
CA ARG A 244 18.90 -8.49 -12.06
C ARG A 244 20.34 -7.98 -11.97
N ARG A 245 20.61 -6.75 -12.45
CA ARG A 245 21.93 -6.13 -12.32
C ARG A 245 22.26 -5.90 -10.84
N SER A 246 21.37 -5.32 -10.05
CA SER A 246 21.60 -5.07 -8.63
C SER A 246 21.89 -6.35 -7.84
N LEU A 247 21.24 -7.47 -8.18
CA LEU A 247 21.52 -8.80 -7.61
C LEU A 247 22.90 -9.32 -8.07
N ALA A 248 23.19 -9.25 -9.37
CA ALA A 248 24.44 -9.72 -9.94
C ALA A 248 25.67 -8.93 -9.43
N ASP A 249 25.54 -7.62 -9.26
CA ASP A 249 26.61 -6.76 -8.70
C ASP A 249 26.97 -7.14 -7.26
N ARG A 250 26.11 -7.94 -6.58
CA ARG A 250 26.27 -8.43 -5.20
C ARG A 250 26.48 -9.93 -5.11
N ASP A 251 26.60 -10.64 -6.22
CA ASP A 251 26.63 -12.12 -6.27
C ASP A 251 25.47 -12.79 -5.51
N LEU A 252 24.31 -12.13 -5.43
CA LEU A 252 23.13 -12.67 -4.79
C LEU A 252 22.28 -13.49 -5.78
N PRO A 253 21.73 -14.65 -5.33
CA PRO A 253 20.76 -15.39 -6.12
C PRO A 253 19.45 -14.61 -6.25
N ALA A 254 18.72 -14.84 -7.32
CA ALA A 254 17.42 -14.18 -7.53
C ALA A 254 16.42 -14.48 -6.40
N SER A 255 16.51 -15.66 -5.78
CA SER A 255 15.71 -16.06 -4.62
C SER A 255 15.97 -15.25 -3.35
N ALA A 256 16.99 -14.39 -3.32
CA ALA A 256 17.25 -13.47 -2.21
C ALA A 256 16.25 -12.30 -2.18
N LEU A 257 15.46 -12.09 -3.24
CA LEU A 257 14.47 -11.01 -3.33
C LEU A 257 13.08 -11.57 -3.56
N THR A 258 12.12 -11.05 -2.81
CA THR A 258 10.67 -11.16 -3.09
C THR A 258 10.14 -9.76 -3.41
N VAL A 259 9.34 -9.63 -4.45
CA VAL A 259 8.65 -8.39 -4.82
C VAL A 259 7.22 -8.47 -4.32
N GLU A 260 6.82 -7.52 -3.48
CA GLU A 260 5.44 -7.41 -2.98
C GLU A 260 4.69 -6.35 -3.76
N ILE A 261 3.48 -6.69 -4.20
CA ILE A 261 2.59 -5.82 -4.96
C ILE A 261 1.23 -5.78 -4.29
N THR A 262 0.64 -4.61 -4.12
CA THR A 262 -0.71 -4.52 -3.58
C THR A 262 -1.75 -4.96 -4.62
N GLU A 263 -2.86 -5.50 -4.17
CA GLU A 263 -3.99 -5.93 -5.01
C GLU A 263 -4.45 -4.85 -5.99
N ASP A 264 -4.51 -3.59 -5.54
CA ASP A 264 -4.94 -2.44 -6.36
C ASP A 264 -4.05 -2.13 -7.57
N LEU A 265 -2.79 -2.52 -7.52
CA LEU A 265 -1.81 -2.25 -8.58
C LEU A 265 -2.13 -2.98 -9.88
N VAL A 266 -2.78 -4.10 -9.76
CA VAL A 266 -3.08 -4.99 -10.88
C VAL A 266 -4.23 -4.47 -11.74
N LEU A 267 -5.14 -3.67 -11.13
CA LEU A 267 -6.36 -3.18 -11.80
C LEU A 267 -6.10 -2.08 -12.84
N GLY A 268 -4.93 -1.41 -12.82
CA GLY A 268 -4.69 -0.20 -13.62
C GLY A 268 -4.15 -0.43 -15.04
N ASN A 269 -3.24 -1.40 -15.25
CA ASN A 269 -2.64 -1.74 -16.55
C ASN A 269 -2.15 -3.19 -16.55
N MET A 270 -3.06 -4.11 -16.81
CA MET A 270 -2.82 -5.55 -16.67
C MET A 270 -1.73 -6.10 -17.61
N GLU A 271 -1.71 -5.71 -18.89
CA GLU A 271 -0.78 -6.32 -19.85
C GLU A 271 0.68 -5.95 -19.59
N GLY A 272 1.00 -4.65 -19.46
CA GLY A 272 2.38 -4.21 -19.22
C GLY A 272 2.93 -4.67 -17.87
N THR A 273 2.11 -4.62 -16.81
CA THR A 273 2.47 -5.10 -15.47
C THR A 273 2.73 -6.61 -15.48
N ARG A 274 1.87 -7.39 -16.13
CA ARG A 274 2.00 -8.84 -16.24
C ARG A 274 3.30 -9.26 -16.93
N ASP A 275 3.71 -8.56 -17.98
CA ASP A 275 4.96 -8.84 -18.68
C ASP A 275 6.19 -8.61 -17.79
N VAL A 276 6.19 -7.52 -17.02
CA VAL A 276 7.26 -7.21 -16.07
C VAL A 276 7.33 -8.27 -14.96
N LEU A 277 6.18 -8.63 -14.37
CA LEU A 277 6.10 -9.68 -13.34
C LEU A 277 6.55 -11.05 -13.88
N ASN A 278 6.15 -11.41 -15.10
CA ASN A 278 6.61 -12.64 -15.75
C ASN A 278 8.13 -12.66 -15.95
N GLN A 279 8.73 -11.53 -16.33
CA GLN A 279 10.18 -11.43 -16.49
C GLN A 279 10.91 -11.57 -15.15
N LEU A 280 10.39 -10.95 -14.08
CA LEU A 280 10.94 -11.09 -12.72
C LEU A 280 10.87 -12.53 -12.26
N ARG A 281 9.71 -13.18 -12.36
CA ARG A 281 9.50 -14.57 -11.95
C ARG A 281 10.37 -15.56 -12.74
N ARG A 282 10.50 -15.38 -14.06
CA ARG A 282 11.41 -16.18 -14.90
C ARG A 282 12.88 -16.02 -14.51
N SER A 283 13.24 -14.91 -13.89
CA SER A 283 14.59 -14.71 -13.33
C SER A 283 14.78 -15.39 -11.98
N GLY A 284 13.75 -16.00 -11.40
CA GLY A 284 13.79 -16.66 -10.08
C GLY A 284 13.45 -15.74 -8.90
N ILE A 285 12.99 -14.52 -9.16
CA ILE A 285 12.48 -13.59 -8.13
C ILE A 285 11.05 -13.98 -7.81
N ARG A 286 10.71 -14.11 -6.52
CA ARG A 286 9.34 -14.40 -6.08
C ARG A 286 8.47 -13.16 -6.11
N ILE A 287 7.18 -13.36 -6.38
CA ILE A 287 6.17 -12.31 -6.41
C ILE A 287 5.12 -12.62 -5.36
N ALA A 288 4.83 -11.68 -4.48
CA ALA A 288 3.78 -11.77 -3.48
C ALA A 288 2.69 -10.72 -3.74
N ILE A 289 1.43 -11.10 -3.59
CA ILE A 289 0.32 -10.15 -3.53
C ILE A 289 0.12 -9.74 -2.08
N ASP A 290 0.15 -8.44 -1.84
CA ASP A 290 -0.01 -7.81 -0.54
C ASP A 290 -1.43 -7.26 -0.33
N ASP A 291 -1.84 -7.08 0.95
CA ASP A 291 -3.15 -6.55 1.37
C ASP A 291 -4.36 -7.34 0.82
N PHE A 292 -4.20 -8.65 0.59
CA PHE A 292 -5.27 -9.45 -0.02
C PHE A 292 -6.51 -9.55 0.87
N GLY A 293 -7.67 -9.26 0.25
CA GLY A 293 -8.98 -9.32 0.91
C GLY A 293 -9.51 -7.99 1.41
N THR A 294 -8.81 -6.88 1.14
CA THR A 294 -9.25 -5.52 1.52
C THR A 294 -9.99 -4.79 0.42
N GLY A 295 -9.89 -5.28 -0.81
CA GLY A 295 -10.50 -4.72 -2.01
C GLY A 295 -11.64 -5.58 -2.57
N TYR A 296 -12.13 -5.20 -3.74
CA TYR A 296 -13.01 -6.04 -4.56
C TYR A 296 -12.20 -7.10 -5.29
N SER A 297 -11.47 -7.95 -4.56
CA SER A 297 -10.66 -9.01 -5.15
C SER A 297 -11.53 -9.89 -6.02
N THR A 298 -11.36 -9.76 -7.32
CA THR A 298 -11.90 -10.77 -8.22
C THR A 298 -10.90 -11.92 -8.16
N LEU A 299 -11.27 -13.04 -7.55
CA LEU A 299 -10.45 -14.27 -7.46
C LEU A 299 -9.83 -14.68 -8.80
N SER A 300 -10.40 -14.18 -9.93
CA SER A 300 -9.85 -14.36 -11.26
C SER A 300 -8.42 -13.84 -11.44
N TYR A 301 -8.04 -12.76 -10.72
CA TYR A 301 -6.68 -12.21 -10.84
C TYR A 301 -5.61 -13.13 -10.25
N LEU A 302 -5.92 -13.87 -9.19
CA LEU A 302 -5.00 -14.88 -8.66
C LEU A 302 -4.66 -15.96 -9.69
N CYS A 303 -5.61 -16.29 -10.57
CA CYS A 303 -5.39 -17.27 -11.64
C CYS A 303 -4.57 -16.71 -12.81
N GLU A 304 -4.63 -15.39 -13.02
CA GLU A 304 -4.02 -14.74 -14.20
C GLU A 304 -2.63 -14.18 -13.93
N LEU A 305 -2.33 -13.85 -12.67
CA LEU A 305 -1.06 -13.25 -12.30
C LEU A 305 0.02 -14.30 -12.03
N PRO A 306 1.27 -14.03 -12.44
CA PRO A 306 2.40 -14.88 -12.14
C PRO A 306 2.91 -14.64 -10.73
N VAL A 307 2.14 -15.05 -9.72
CA VAL A 307 2.45 -14.88 -8.29
C VAL A 307 2.85 -16.19 -7.64
N ASP A 308 3.54 -16.11 -6.53
CA ASP A 308 4.05 -17.24 -5.74
C ASP A 308 3.48 -17.22 -4.32
N GLU A 309 3.12 -16.04 -3.80
CA GLU A 309 2.67 -15.84 -2.43
C GLU A 309 1.45 -14.91 -2.37
N VAL A 310 0.56 -15.14 -1.39
CA VAL A 310 -0.57 -14.27 -1.04
C VAL A 310 -0.46 -13.89 0.43
N LYS A 311 -0.46 -12.57 0.71
CA LYS A 311 -0.40 -12.04 2.07
C LYS A 311 -1.82 -11.64 2.51
N LEU A 312 -2.34 -12.27 3.55
CA LEU A 312 -3.62 -11.92 4.16
C LEU A 312 -3.48 -10.67 5.00
N ASP A 313 -4.26 -9.65 4.68
CA ASP A 313 -4.22 -8.37 5.39
C ASP A 313 -4.57 -8.53 6.87
N ARG A 314 -3.88 -7.76 7.73
CA ARG A 314 -4.07 -7.72 9.18
C ARG A 314 -5.54 -7.54 9.57
N ARG A 315 -6.33 -6.73 8.83
CA ARG A 315 -7.75 -6.48 9.14
C ARG A 315 -8.61 -7.74 9.10
N LEU A 316 -8.25 -8.71 8.25
CA LEU A 316 -8.90 -10.02 8.25
C LEU A 316 -8.36 -10.90 9.39
N VAL A 317 -7.04 -10.92 9.55
CA VAL A 317 -6.37 -11.81 10.51
C VAL A 317 -6.79 -11.50 11.96
N VAL A 318 -6.88 -10.23 12.36
CA VAL A 318 -7.27 -9.88 13.74
C VAL A 318 -8.73 -10.18 14.07
N GLN A 319 -9.59 -10.37 13.07
CA GLN A 319 -11.03 -10.63 13.26
C GLN A 319 -11.39 -12.11 13.26
N ILE A 320 -10.43 -13.03 13.01
CA ILE A 320 -10.75 -14.47 12.84
C ILE A 320 -11.32 -15.12 14.10
N LEU A 321 -11.03 -14.58 15.28
CA LEU A 321 -11.57 -15.10 16.55
C LEU A 321 -12.95 -14.51 16.88
N ASP A 322 -13.22 -13.28 16.45
CA ASP A 322 -14.41 -12.53 16.82
C ASP A 322 -15.56 -12.69 15.81
N ASP A 323 -15.24 -12.94 14.52
CA ASP A 323 -16.24 -13.08 13.46
C ASP A 323 -16.08 -14.41 12.69
N ALA A 324 -17.02 -15.32 12.91
CA ALA A 324 -17.07 -16.63 12.26
C ALA A 324 -17.17 -16.53 10.72
N ARG A 325 -17.71 -15.43 10.17
CA ARG A 325 -17.79 -15.21 8.72
C ARG A 325 -16.40 -14.87 8.18
N VAL A 326 -15.67 -13.98 8.88
CA VAL A 326 -14.28 -13.65 8.53
C VAL A 326 -13.41 -14.90 8.61
N ALA A 327 -13.52 -15.69 9.69
CA ALA A 327 -12.82 -16.96 9.82
C ALA A 327 -13.11 -17.93 8.65
N THR A 328 -14.37 -18.00 8.19
CA THR A 328 -14.77 -18.81 7.04
C THR A 328 -14.13 -18.31 5.74
N VAL A 329 -14.10 -16.99 5.54
CA VAL A 329 -13.47 -16.36 4.36
C VAL A 329 -11.96 -16.62 4.37
N VAL A 330 -11.28 -16.39 5.47
CA VAL A 330 -9.82 -16.62 5.60
C VAL A 330 -9.47 -18.06 5.28
N ARG A 331 -10.19 -19.03 5.85
CA ARG A 331 -10.00 -20.46 5.55
C ARG A 331 -10.23 -20.79 4.08
N ALA A 332 -11.25 -20.21 3.47
CA ALA A 332 -11.55 -20.42 2.06
C ALA A 332 -10.44 -19.86 1.16
N VAL A 333 -9.89 -18.68 1.50
CA VAL A 333 -8.77 -18.05 0.78
C VAL A 333 -7.50 -18.90 0.90
N ILE A 334 -7.18 -19.39 2.09
CA ILE A 334 -6.02 -20.29 2.31
C ILE A 334 -6.15 -21.54 1.44
N THR A 335 -7.33 -22.19 1.47
CA THR A 335 -7.59 -23.38 0.67
C THR A 335 -7.44 -23.11 -0.82
N LEU A 336 -8.02 -22.01 -1.32
CA LEU A 336 -7.92 -21.62 -2.73
C LEU A 336 -6.49 -21.32 -3.15
N ALA A 337 -5.74 -20.59 -2.33
CA ALA A 337 -4.34 -20.29 -2.60
C ALA A 337 -3.51 -21.57 -2.73
N HIS A 338 -3.71 -22.56 -1.87
CA HIS A 338 -3.05 -23.87 -1.94
C HIS A 338 -3.42 -24.65 -3.22
N GLU A 339 -4.70 -24.65 -3.62
CA GLU A 339 -5.14 -25.27 -4.88
C GLU A 339 -4.50 -24.62 -6.11
N LEU A 340 -4.13 -23.32 -6.01
CA LEU A 340 -3.39 -22.60 -7.03
C LEU A 340 -1.84 -22.76 -6.89
N GLY A 341 -1.36 -23.49 -5.89
CA GLY A 341 0.05 -23.70 -5.63
C GLY A 341 0.78 -22.49 -5.03
N LEU A 342 0.03 -21.60 -4.35
CA LEU A 342 0.54 -20.39 -3.73
C LEU A 342 0.83 -20.62 -2.24
N ILE A 343 1.83 -19.92 -1.70
CA ILE A 343 2.12 -19.84 -0.27
C ILE A 343 1.24 -18.75 0.34
N VAL A 344 0.71 -19.01 1.53
CA VAL A 344 -0.11 -18.02 2.27
C VAL A 344 0.67 -17.46 3.45
N VAL A 345 0.75 -16.13 3.50
CA VAL A 345 1.37 -15.37 4.59
C VAL A 345 0.27 -14.63 5.35
N ALA A 346 0.09 -14.86 6.64
CA ALA A 346 -0.85 -14.10 7.47
C ALA A 346 -0.11 -12.97 8.19
N GLU A 347 -0.64 -11.75 8.03
CA GLU A 347 -0.05 -10.54 8.62
C GLU A 347 -0.73 -10.09 9.90
N GLY A 348 0.01 -9.34 10.73
CA GLY A 348 -0.54 -8.73 11.92
C GLY A 348 -0.96 -9.73 12.99
N VAL A 349 -0.29 -10.87 13.08
CA VAL A 349 -0.52 -11.85 14.15
C VAL A 349 0.03 -11.27 15.46
N GLU A 350 -0.86 -10.97 16.42
CA GLU A 350 -0.52 -10.28 17.66
C GLU A 350 -0.61 -11.17 18.90
N ASP A 351 -1.26 -12.33 18.80
CA ASP A 351 -1.43 -13.26 19.92
C ASP A 351 -1.36 -14.75 19.51
N ALA A 352 -1.27 -15.62 20.54
CA ALA A 352 -1.15 -17.05 20.36
C ALA A 352 -2.45 -17.72 19.88
N GLU A 353 -3.61 -17.14 20.18
CA GLU A 353 -4.91 -17.73 19.82
C GLU A 353 -5.14 -17.58 18.32
N ILE A 354 -4.83 -16.40 17.76
CA ILE A 354 -4.82 -16.17 16.32
C ILE A 354 -3.84 -17.13 15.61
N ALA A 355 -2.61 -17.26 16.14
CA ALA A 355 -1.62 -18.17 15.56
C ALA A 355 -2.10 -19.62 15.55
N THR A 356 -2.75 -20.09 16.62
CA THR A 356 -3.34 -21.42 16.71
C THR A 356 -4.45 -21.63 15.68
N CYS A 357 -5.35 -20.66 15.54
CA CYS A 357 -6.42 -20.71 14.57
C CYS A 357 -5.87 -20.76 13.12
N LEU A 358 -4.81 -20.00 12.83
CA LEU A 358 -4.15 -20.02 11.53
C LEU A 358 -3.47 -21.37 11.23
N ILE A 359 -2.92 -22.07 12.25
CA ILE A 359 -2.42 -23.44 12.12
C ILE A 359 -3.56 -24.39 11.72
N GLU A 360 -4.72 -24.29 12.37
CA GLU A 360 -5.89 -25.11 12.04
C GLU A 360 -6.45 -24.83 10.64
N PHE A 361 -6.29 -23.62 10.15
CA PHE A 361 -6.66 -23.24 8.78
C PHE A 361 -5.62 -23.66 7.74
N GLY A 362 -4.44 -24.11 8.17
CA GLY A 362 -3.36 -24.56 7.30
C GLY A 362 -2.51 -23.44 6.73
N CYS A 363 -2.46 -22.27 7.36
CA CYS A 363 -1.60 -21.16 6.92
C CYS A 363 -0.11 -21.56 6.98
N ASP A 364 0.68 -21.13 5.97
CA ASP A 364 2.08 -21.56 5.83
C ASP A 364 3.05 -20.67 6.63
N VAL A 365 2.86 -19.35 6.51
CA VAL A 365 3.80 -18.34 7.02
C VAL A 365 3.04 -17.27 7.77
N VAL A 366 3.66 -16.74 8.81
CA VAL A 366 3.10 -15.67 9.64
C VAL A 366 4.09 -14.55 9.85
N GLN A 367 3.54 -13.36 10.03
CA GLN A 367 4.24 -12.14 10.36
C GLN A 367 3.40 -11.33 11.35
N GLY A 368 4.02 -10.83 12.42
CA GLY A 368 3.32 -10.02 13.40
C GLY A 368 4.08 -9.87 14.71
N PHE A 369 3.58 -8.97 15.55
CA PHE A 369 4.26 -8.59 16.80
C PHE A 369 4.28 -9.71 17.84
N TYR A 370 3.43 -10.70 17.71
CA TYR A 370 3.52 -11.90 18.54
C TYR A 370 4.84 -12.65 18.34
N PHE A 371 5.35 -12.67 17.11
CA PHE A 371 6.59 -13.36 16.75
C PHE A 371 7.80 -12.44 16.85
N SER A 372 7.74 -11.27 16.22
CA SER A 372 8.80 -10.27 16.25
C SER A 372 8.29 -8.89 15.83
N VAL A 373 8.81 -7.85 16.43
CA VAL A 373 8.73 -6.49 15.91
C VAL A 373 9.72 -6.32 14.75
N PRO A 374 9.59 -5.27 13.92
CA PRO A 374 10.60 -4.93 12.94
C PRO A 374 11.97 -4.70 13.59
N LEU A 375 13.02 -5.27 13.02
CA LEU A 375 14.40 -5.33 13.55
C LEU A 375 15.36 -4.59 12.61
N SER A 376 16.54 -4.22 13.11
CA SER A 376 17.68 -3.84 12.29
C SER A 376 18.27 -5.04 11.54
N ALA A 377 19.07 -4.80 10.51
CA ALA A 377 19.74 -5.89 9.78
C ALA A 377 20.65 -6.76 10.67
N GLU A 378 21.27 -6.15 11.69
CA GLU A 378 22.13 -6.87 12.65
C GLU A 378 21.28 -7.73 13.59
N GLU A 379 20.15 -7.22 14.10
CA GLU A 379 19.24 -7.98 14.96
C GLU A 379 18.62 -9.18 14.25
N VAL A 380 18.35 -9.06 12.93
CA VAL A 380 17.93 -10.20 12.09
C VAL A 380 18.96 -11.31 12.10
N LEU A 381 20.25 -11.00 11.96
CA LEU A 381 21.33 -12.00 12.06
C LEU A 381 21.37 -12.69 13.42
N LEU A 382 21.22 -11.92 14.49
CA LEU A 382 21.22 -12.48 15.84
C LEU A 382 20.03 -13.43 16.05
N LEU A 383 18.84 -13.01 15.60
CA LEU A 383 17.64 -13.82 15.70
C LEU A 383 17.74 -15.10 14.85
N ALA A 384 18.28 -15.02 13.63
CA ALA A 384 18.51 -16.19 12.78
C ALA A 384 19.45 -17.20 13.44
N ALA A 385 20.56 -16.71 14.01
CA ALA A 385 21.54 -17.57 14.69
C ALA A 385 20.98 -18.19 15.98
N GLU A 386 20.04 -17.57 16.66
CA GLU A 386 19.35 -18.13 17.81
C GLU A 386 18.38 -19.24 17.39
N HIS A 387 17.62 -19.05 16.32
CA HIS A 387 16.68 -20.05 15.80
C HIS A 387 17.39 -21.30 15.27
N GLU A 388 18.54 -21.16 14.63
CA GLU A 388 19.35 -22.33 14.21
C GLU A 388 19.89 -23.15 15.38
N ARG A 389 20.20 -22.51 16.51
CA ARG A 389 20.69 -23.21 17.72
C ARG A 389 19.60 -23.94 18.49
N GLN A 390 18.34 -23.46 18.40
CA GLN A 390 17.19 -24.03 19.13
C GLN A 390 16.53 -25.21 18.43
N VAL A 391 16.85 -25.49 17.16
CA VAL A 391 16.41 -26.67 16.41
C VAL A 391 17.56 -27.68 16.34
N PRO A 392 17.78 -28.56 17.37
CA PRO A 392 18.72 -29.67 17.27
C PRO A 392 18.23 -30.58 16.14
N GLY A 393 19.13 -31.07 15.30
CA GLY A 393 18.85 -31.91 14.15
C GLY A 393 17.82 -33.00 14.44
N MET A 394 16.63 -32.86 13.90
CA MET A 394 15.66 -33.96 13.82
C MET A 394 16.14 -34.94 12.75
N GLY A 395 16.94 -35.91 13.21
CA GLY A 395 17.02 -37.21 12.57
C GLY A 395 15.63 -37.85 12.61
N SER A 396 15.22 -38.35 11.46
CA SER A 396 14.04 -39.16 11.19
C SER A 396 13.47 -39.90 12.42
N ASP A 397 12.27 -39.48 12.89
CA ASP A 397 11.24 -40.40 13.35
C ASP A 397 9.86 -39.68 13.39
N PRO A 398 8.82 -40.25 12.78
CA PRO A 398 7.50 -39.71 12.83
C PRO A 398 6.78 -40.25 14.08
N ILE A 399 5.90 -39.42 14.65
CA ILE A 399 4.93 -39.73 15.69
C ILE A 399 5.38 -39.42 17.13
N GLY A 400 4.89 -38.33 17.65
CA GLY A 400 4.91 -38.00 19.08
C GLY A 400 4.57 -36.54 19.32
N GLY A 401 3.30 -36.25 19.62
CA GLY A 401 2.85 -34.90 19.91
C GLY A 401 3.62 -34.27 21.05
N ASN A 402 4.30 -33.18 20.78
CA ASN A 402 4.71 -32.20 21.76
C ASN A 402 4.41 -30.80 21.20
N ALA A 403 3.55 -30.08 21.87
CA ALA A 403 3.34 -28.67 21.62
C ALA A 403 4.67 -27.95 21.74
N VAL A 404 5.13 -27.34 20.67
CA VAL A 404 6.31 -26.47 20.65
C VAL A 404 5.93 -25.23 21.46
N THR A 405 6.50 -25.09 22.64
CA THR A 405 6.42 -23.86 23.43
C THR A 405 7.28 -22.81 22.73
N LEU A 406 6.64 -21.98 21.94
CA LEU A 406 7.26 -20.78 21.34
C LEU A 406 7.62 -19.83 22.49
N GLY A 407 8.92 -19.69 22.75
CA GLY A 407 9.42 -18.79 23.77
C GLY A 407 9.10 -17.34 23.41
N THR A 408 8.23 -16.75 24.22
CA THR A 408 7.93 -15.31 24.11
C THR A 408 9.17 -14.50 24.49
N HIS A 409 9.84 -13.89 23.52
CA HIS A 409 10.79 -12.83 23.79
C HIS A 409 10.03 -11.61 24.33
N ARG A 410 9.94 -11.49 25.64
CA ARG A 410 9.52 -10.24 26.30
C ARG A 410 10.52 -9.16 25.90
N ALA A 411 10.07 -8.19 25.10
CA ALA A 411 10.77 -6.94 24.91
C ALA A 411 11.07 -6.36 26.30
N ARG A 412 12.36 -6.23 26.65
CA ARG A 412 12.78 -5.43 27.79
C ARG A 412 12.38 -3.99 27.49
N SER A 413 11.37 -3.51 28.19
CA SER A 413 11.00 -2.10 28.21
C SER A 413 12.20 -1.31 28.75
N GLY A 414 13.00 -0.76 27.85
CA GLY A 414 13.89 0.34 28.15
C GLY A 414 13.03 1.58 28.33
N ARG A 415 12.61 1.87 29.56
CA ARG A 415 12.39 3.23 30.00
C ARG A 415 13.77 3.84 30.15
N ASP A 416 13.88 5.10 29.74
CA ASP A 416 15.00 6.03 29.77
C ASP A 416 15.88 6.06 28.51
N LEU A 417 15.48 6.94 27.60
CA LEU A 417 16.15 8.17 27.08
C LEU A 417 15.37 8.70 25.88
#